data_0154396b7d74f3c602ac006753666b75
#
_entry.id   0154396b7d74f3c602ac006753666b75
#
_cell.length_a   1.000
_cell.length_b   1.000
_cell.length_c   1.000
_cell.angle_alpha   90.00
_cell.angle_beta   90.00
_cell.angle_gamma   90.00
#
_symmetry.space_group_name_H-M   'P 1'
#
loop_
_entity.id
_entity.type
_entity.pdbx_description
1 polymer ?
#
loop_
_entity_poly.entity_id
_entity_poly.type
_entity_poly.pdbx_seq_one_letter_code
_entity_poly.pdbx_strand_id
1 'polypeptide(L)'
;MRRSERSLEEKRGTDIEKDLEGSTSKRVRKRAKGAGRRKGEDARHYNMQRIKSKDTSIELKLRKALWAKGYRYRKNVRELPGVPDIVLTKYKIAIFCDSEFFHGKDWEVLKPQLERGNNAQFWIDKITRTKERDDAANKQLLYLGWTVIRFWGKDILKDVETCVKVVEETIFDNDMAREPELDDEILEEDGID
;
A
#
# COMPACT_ATOMS: atom_id res chain seq x y z
N MET A 1 -25.68 -67.65 -5.22
CA MET A 1 -26.78 -67.83 -6.18
C MET A 1 -26.64 -66.80 -7.23
N ARG A 2 -26.13 -67.24 -8.31
CA ARG A 2 -26.63 -67.36 -9.70
C ARG A 2 -26.68 -65.99 -10.38
N ARG A 3 -25.79 -65.76 -11.34
CA ARG A 3 -25.85 -66.04 -12.79
C ARG A 3 -26.73 -65.01 -13.47
N SER A 4 -26.46 -64.42 -14.59
CA SER A 4 -25.68 -64.79 -15.82
C SER A 4 -25.81 -63.60 -16.76
N GLU A 5 -24.78 -63.18 -17.39
CA GLU A 5 -24.34 -63.56 -18.72
C GLU A 5 -25.25 -63.14 -19.89
N ARG A 6 -24.54 -62.44 -20.81
CA ARG A 6 -24.51 -62.61 -22.26
C ARG A 6 -25.52 -61.76 -23.04
N SER A 7 -25.26 -61.33 -24.19
CA SER A 7 -24.17 -61.42 -25.18
C SER A 7 -24.60 -60.57 -26.39
N LEU A 8 -23.67 -59.95 -27.02
CA LEU A 8 -23.31 -60.08 -28.45
C LEU A 8 -24.42 -59.96 -29.50
N GLU A 9 -24.26 -59.18 -30.48
CA GLU A 9 -23.85 -59.36 -31.87
C GLU A 9 -24.31 -58.19 -32.72
N GLU A 10 -23.44 -57.44 -33.31
CA GLU A 10 -22.86 -57.60 -34.64
C GLU A 10 -23.88 -57.53 -35.78
N LYS A 11 -23.76 -56.53 -36.64
CA LYS A 11 -23.68 -56.61 -38.10
C LYS A 11 -23.72 -55.20 -38.72
N ARG A 12 -22.64 -54.79 -39.24
CA ARG A 12 -22.21 -54.77 -40.66
C ARG A 12 -23.06 -53.93 -41.61
N GLY A 13 -22.31 -53.12 -42.30
CA GLY A 13 -22.63 -52.81 -43.68
C GLY A 13 -22.53 -51.33 -43.98
N THR A 14 -21.50 -50.99 -44.49
CA THR A 14 -20.98 -50.65 -45.82
C THR A 14 -21.10 -49.18 -46.22
N ASP A 15 -19.93 -48.64 -46.47
CA ASP A 15 -19.56 -47.73 -47.53
C ASP A 15 -20.56 -46.75 -48.11
N ILE A 16 -20.17 -45.50 -48.08
CA ILE A 16 -19.95 -44.73 -49.29
C ILE A 16 -19.08 -43.51 -48.91
N GLU A 17 -17.90 -43.52 -49.52
CA GLU A 17 -17.11 -42.30 -49.76
C GLU A 17 -17.97 -41.24 -50.45
N LYS A 18 -17.81 -39.99 -50.05
CA LYS A 18 -17.55 -38.86 -50.96
C LYS A 18 -17.34 -37.58 -50.20
N ASP A 19 -16.15 -37.09 -50.32
CA ASP A 19 -15.78 -35.74 -50.64
C ASP A 19 -16.76 -34.64 -50.18
N LEU A 20 -16.26 -33.77 -49.32
CA LEU A 20 -16.16 -32.37 -49.70
C LEU A 20 -15.33 -31.58 -48.68
N GLU A 21 -14.29 -31.11 -49.25
CA GLU A 21 -13.43 -30.01 -48.83
C GLU A 21 -14.15 -28.95 -48.02
N GLY A 22 -13.43 -28.41 -47.12
CA GLY A 22 -13.59 -27.01 -46.97
C GLY A 22 -13.88 -26.52 -45.55
N SER A 23 -12.94 -25.86 -45.13
CA SER A 23 -13.02 -24.78 -44.17
C SER A 23 -12.57 -25.08 -42.75
N THR A 24 -11.29 -25.39 -42.66
CA THR A 24 -10.55 -24.94 -41.47
C THR A 24 -10.58 -23.41 -41.43
N SER A 25 -11.58 -22.86 -40.81
CA SER A 25 -11.61 -21.46 -40.46
C SER A 25 -10.51 -21.21 -39.46
N LYS A 26 -9.32 -20.95 -39.96
CA LYS A 26 -8.23 -20.29 -39.25
C LYS A 26 -8.78 -18.92 -38.84
N ARG A 27 -9.27 -18.84 -37.62
CA ARG A 27 -9.46 -17.55 -36.93
C ARG A 27 -8.11 -16.85 -36.93
N VAL A 28 -7.84 -16.15 -38.02
CA VAL A 28 -6.77 -15.15 -38.10
C VAL A 28 -7.11 -14.12 -37.04
N ARG A 29 -6.46 -14.24 -35.88
CA ARG A 29 -6.40 -13.14 -34.93
C ARG A 29 -5.75 -11.99 -35.68
N LYS A 30 -6.57 -11.07 -36.20
CA LYS A 30 -6.12 -9.77 -36.65
C LYS A 30 -5.39 -9.14 -35.46
N ARG A 31 -4.06 -9.27 -35.46
CA ARG A 31 -3.22 -8.38 -34.67
C ARG A 31 -3.59 -6.98 -35.14
N ALA A 32 -4.24 -6.23 -34.26
CA ALA A 32 -4.43 -4.81 -34.47
C ALA A 32 -3.04 -4.21 -34.69
N LYS A 33 -2.74 -3.89 -35.94
CA LYS A 33 -1.53 -3.16 -36.32
C LYS A 33 -1.67 -1.77 -35.72
N GLY A 34 -0.76 -1.45 -34.80
CA GLY A 34 -0.23 -0.11 -34.75
C GLY A 34 -1.13 0.95 -34.15
N ALA A 35 -1.40 0.90 -32.85
CA ALA A 35 -1.35 2.15 -32.12
C ALA A 35 0.13 2.53 -32.05
N GLY A 36 0.53 3.48 -32.89
CA GLY A 36 1.89 3.98 -32.92
C GLY A 36 2.31 4.32 -31.50
N ARG A 37 3.41 3.75 -31.09
CA ARG A 37 4.06 3.98 -29.80
C ARG A 37 4.38 5.48 -29.73
N ARG A 38 3.49 6.26 -29.11
CA ARG A 38 3.71 7.67 -28.87
C ARG A 38 4.94 7.77 -27.95
N LYS A 39 5.97 8.46 -28.45
CA LYS A 39 7.28 8.55 -27.80
C LYS A 39 7.16 9.22 -26.44
N GLY A 40 7.62 8.53 -25.41
CA GLY A 40 8.18 9.15 -24.19
C GLY A 40 7.21 9.83 -23.21
N GLU A 41 6.35 10.73 -23.64
CA GLU A 41 5.45 11.49 -22.77
C GLU A 41 4.23 10.67 -22.34
N ASP A 42 3.65 9.91 -23.24
CA ASP A 42 2.47 9.07 -22.94
C ASP A 42 2.82 7.88 -22.03
N ALA A 43 4.04 7.34 -22.14
CA ALA A 43 4.49 6.25 -21.27
C ALA A 43 4.66 6.72 -19.81
N ARG A 44 5.15 7.93 -19.60
CA ARG A 44 5.26 8.52 -18.25
C ARG A 44 3.90 8.83 -17.67
N HIS A 45 3.01 9.45 -18.44
CA HIS A 45 1.65 9.73 -18.04
C HIS A 45 0.88 8.45 -17.73
N TYR A 46 1.00 7.42 -18.56
CA TYR A 46 0.43 6.11 -18.35
C TYR A 46 0.95 5.43 -17.09
N ASN A 47 2.26 5.52 -16.82
CA ASN A 47 2.85 4.98 -15.59
C ASN A 47 2.37 5.73 -14.35
N MET A 48 2.25 7.06 -14.43
CA MET A 48 1.76 7.88 -13.32
C MET A 48 0.31 7.57 -12.95
N GLN A 49 -0.56 7.29 -13.94
CA GLN A 49 -1.95 6.89 -13.69
C GLN A 49 -2.09 5.53 -13.00
N ARG A 50 -1.07 4.67 -13.11
CA ARG A 50 -1.06 3.33 -12.50
C ARG A 50 -0.48 3.30 -11.10
N ILE A 51 0.12 4.39 -10.65
CA ILE A 51 0.61 4.48 -9.27
C ILE A 51 -0.60 4.50 -8.34
N LYS A 52 -0.74 3.41 -7.59
CA LYS A 52 -1.78 3.33 -6.57
C LYS A 52 -1.46 4.35 -5.47
N SER A 53 -2.46 5.14 -5.11
CA SER A 53 -2.37 6.09 -4.01
C SER A 53 -2.73 5.49 -2.65
N LYS A 54 -3.16 4.22 -2.62
CA LYS A 54 -3.57 3.49 -1.41
C LYS A 54 -3.30 2.00 -1.60
N ASP A 55 -3.12 1.31 -0.48
CA ASP A 55 -2.83 -0.12 -0.44
C ASP A 55 -1.61 -0.46 -1.34
N THR A 56 -0.58 0.38 -1.25
CA THR A 56 0.70 0.17 -1.90
C THR A 56 1.42 -1.03 -1.29
N SER A 57 2.41 -1.58 -2.00
CA SER A 57 3.17 -2.75 -1.51
C SER A 57 3.88 -2.47 -0.17
N ILE A 58 4.37 -1.25 0.03
CA ILE A 58 5.05 -0.83 1.27
C ILE A 58 4.07 -0.75 2.44
N GLU A 59 2.91 -0.11 2.23
CA GLU A 59 1.85 -0.06 3.24
C GLU A 59 1.37 -1.46 3.64
N LEU A 60 1.11 -2.33 2.65
CA LEU A 60 0.65 -3.70 2.90
C LEU A 60 1.69 -4.53 3.65
N LYS A 61 2.99 -4.35 3.35
CA LYS A 61 4.08 -5.06 4.02
C LYS A 61 4.15 -4.67 5.49
N LEU A 62 4.16 -3.35 5.78
CA LEU A 62 4.21 -2.85 7.16
C LEU A 62 2.95 -3.23 7.95
N ARG A 63 1.76 -3.10 7.36
CA ARG A 63 0.49 -3.50 7.98
C ARG A 63 0.47 -4.97 8.39
N LYS A 64 0.95 -5.86 7.52
CA LYS A 64 1.03 -7.30 7.81
C LYS A 64 1.97 -7.59 8.96
N ALA A 65 3.13 -6.94 9.00
CA ALA A 65 4.11 -7.10 10.06
C ALA A 65 3.55 -6.62 11.42
N LEU A 66 2.94 -5.44 11.47
CA LEU A 66 2.29 -4.92 12.68
C LEU A 66 1.14 -5.83 13.14
N TRP A 67 0.33 -6.34 12.20
CA TRP A 67 -0.77 -7.26 12.54
C TRP A 67 -0.26 -8.58 13.13
N ALA A 68 0.82 -9.13 12.58
CA ALA A 68 1.46 -10.35 13.07
C ALA A 68 1.98 -10.19 14.50
N LYS A 69 2.42 -9.00 14.89
CA LYS A 69 2.83 -8.63 16.25
C LYS A 69 1.65 -8.35 17.21
N GLY A 70 0.42 -8.46 16.71
CA GLY A 70 -0.77 -8.25 17.54
C GLY A 70 -1.31 -6.82 17.52
N TYR A 71 -0.69 -5.88 16.84
CA TYR A 71 -1.17 -4.50 16.75
C TYR A 71 -2.42 -4.39 15.90
N ARG A 72 -3.40 -3.64 16.39
CA ARG A 72 -4.63 -3.32 15.68
C ARG A 72 -4.60 -1.86 15.27
N TYR A 73 -4.93 -1.59 14.01
CA TYR A 73 -4.81 -0.27 13.41
C TYR A 73 -6.01 0.07 12.52
N ARG A 74 -6.21 1.36 12.31
CA ARG A 74 -7.07 1.91 11.26
C ARG A 74 -6.19 2.34 10.08
N LYS A 75 -6.73 2.29 8.87
CA LYS A 75 -6.00 2.66 7.65
C LYS A 75 -6.61 3.89 6.98
N ASN A 76 -5.75 4.74 6.41
CA ASN A 76 -6.15 5.91 5.61
C ASN A 76 -7.21 6.76 6.34
N VAL A 77 -6.92 7.15 7.57
CA VAL A 77 -7.87 7.87 8.45
C VAL A 77 -7.97 9.32 8.00
N ARG A 78 -9.09 9.66 7.34
CA ARG A 78 -9.32 10.97 6.73
C ARG A 78 -9.58 12.08 7.74
N GLU A 79 -9.99 11.73 8.92
CA GLU A 79 -10.27 12.65 10.03
C GLU A 79 -9.00 13.23 10.64
N LEU A 80 -7.85 12.61 10.35
CA LEU A 80 -6.55 13.08 10.82
C LEU A 80 -5.81 13.88 9.75
N PRO A 81 -5.08 14.93 10.13
CA PRO A 81 -4.25 15.71 9.20
C PRO A 81 -3.29 14.83 8.41
N GLY A 82 -3.15 15.11 7.11
CA GLY A 82 -2.28 14.35 6.22
C GLY A 82 -2.79 12.96 5.82
N VAL A 83 -3.90 12.48 6.40
CA VAL A 83 -4.48 11.16 6.11
C VAL A 83 -3.47 10.02 6.30
N PRO A 84 -3.03 9.73 7.54
CA PRO A 84 -2.03 8.71 7.81
C PRO A 84 -2.42 7.34 7.23
N ASP A 85 -1.42 6.59 6.71
CA ASP A 85 -1.62 5.27 6.10
C ASP A 85 -2.00 4.20 7.12
N ILE A 86 -1.45 4.34 8.35
CA ILE A 86 -1.68 3.42 9.47
C ILE A 86 -1.84 4.27 10.74
N VAL A 87 -2.87 4.00 11.53
CA VAL A 87 -3.15 4.70 12.79
C VAL A 87 -3.33 3.68 13.91
N LEU A 88 -2.44 3.72 14.88
CA LEU A 88 -2.55 2.95 16.12
C LEU A 88 -3.29 3.81 17.17
N THR A 89 -4.61 3.77 17.13
CA THR A 89 -5.48 4.66 17.90
C THR A 89 -5.24 4.53 19.42
N LYS A 90 -5.02 3.29 19.91
CA LYS A 90 -4.75 3.02 21.32
C LYS A 90 -3.53 3.80 21.83
N TYR A 91 -2.51 3.94 20.99
CA TYR A 91 -1.23 4.54 21.34
C TYR A 91 -1.07 5.98 20.82
N LYS A 92 -2.10 6.52 20.15
CA LYS A 92 -2.03 7.82 19.47
C LYS A 92 -0.82 7.97 18.53
N ILE A 93 -0.53 6.93 17.74
CA ILE A 93 0.55 6.94 16.77
C ILE A 93 -0.02 6.97 15.36
N ALA A 94 0.43 7.94 14.56
CA ALA A 94 0.11 8.11 13.16
C ALA A 94 1.34 7.78 12.31
N ILE A 95 1.22 6.81 11.39
CA ILE A 95 2.33 6.32 10.57
C ILE A 95 2.06 6.63 9.10
N PHE A 96 3.08 7.20 8.43
CA PHE A 96 3.11 7.45 7.01
C PHE A 96 4.16 6.56 6.33
N CYS A 97 3.84 6.09 5.12
CA CYS A 97 4.71 5.27 4.28
C CYS A 97 5.10 6.07 3.04
N ASP A 98 6.18 6.82 3.12
CA ASP A 98 6.57 7.82 2.14
C ASP A 98 7.42 7.25 1.01
N SER A 99 7.09 7.62 -0.22
CA SER A 99 7.94 7.38 -1.38
C SER A 99 9.09 8.39 -1.41
N GLU A 100 10.31 7.93 -1.60
CA GLU A 100 11.52 8.75 -1.61
C GLU A 100 11.43 9.91 -2.60
N PHE A 101 10.91 9.63 -3.78
CA PHE A 101 10.81 10.63 -4.84
C PHE A 101 9.74 11.69 -4.56
N PHE A 102 8.51 11.26 -4.21
CA PHE A 102 7.39 12.18 -4.09
C PHE A 102 7.43 13.04 -2.82
N HIS A 103 8.09 12.54 -1.77
CA HIS A 103 8.27 13.26 -0.50
C HIS A 103 9.67 13.90 -0.37
N GLY A 104 10.47 13.82 -1.45
CA GLY A 104 11.73 14.56 -1.56
C GLY A 104 12.79 14.11 -0.57
N LYS A 105 12.98 12.78 -0.41
CA LYS A 105 14.12 12.25 0.35
C LYS A 105 15.41 12.81 -0.25
N ASP A 106 16.34 13.21 0.62
CA ASP A 106 17.62 13.80 0.22
C ASP A 106 17.43 14.96 -0.77
N TRP A 107 16.56 15.91 -0.42
CA TRP A 107 16.15 17.01 -1.30
C TRP A 107 17.30 17.78 -1.91
N GLU A 108 18.38 18.01 -1.16
CA GLU A 108 19.58 18.71 -1.61
C GLU A 108 20.28 17.99 -2.77
N VAL A 109 20.13 16.66 -2.83
CA VAL A 109 20.66 15.83 -3.92
C VAL A 109 19.65 15.69 -5.06
N LEU A 110 18.36 15.54 -4.72
CA LEU A 110 17.31 15.32 -5.70
C LEU A 110 17.03 16.56 -6.55
N LYS A 111 16.99 17.74 -5.94
CA LYS A 111 16.67 19.01 -6.62
C LYS A 111 17.59 19.32 -7.81
N PRO A 112 18.93 19.28 -7.68
CA PRO A 112 19.84 19.51 -8.81
C PRO A 112 19.69 18.46 -9.93
N GLN A 113 19.26 17.23 -9.61
CA GLN A 113 18.99 16.22 -10.61
C GLN A 113 17.71 16.53 -11.40
N LEU A 114 16.69 17.05 -10.71
CA LEU A 114 15.44 17.48 -11.34
C LEU A 114 15.64 18.67 -12.25
N GLU A 115 16.50 19.63 -11.86
CA GLU A 115 16.82 20.84 -12.65
C GLU A 115 17.41 20.50 -14.02
N ARG A 116 18.13 19.38 -14.14
CA ARG A 116 18.69 18.88 -15.40
C ARG A 116 17.69 18.04 -16.20
N GLY A 117 16.53 17.73 -15.63
CA GLY A 117 15.52 16.86 -16.23
C GLY A 117 14.45 17.60 -17.05
N ASN A 118 13.61 16.83 -17.73
CA ASN A 118 12.44 17.36 -18.38
C ASN A 118 11.36 17.72 -17.34
N ASN A 119 10.68 18.86 -17.54
CA ASN A 119 9.66 19.39 -16.64
C ASN A 119 10.19 19.67 -15.21
N ALA A 120 11.43 20.17 -15.12
CA ALA A 120 12.11 20.46 -13.87
C ALA A 120 11.24 21.27 -12.90
N GLN A 121 10.74 22.43 -13.36
CA GLN A 121 9.93 23.32 -12.51
C GLN A 121 8.66 22.64 -11.98
N PHE A 122 7.96 21.86 -12.81
CA PHE A 122 6.78 21.12 -12.36
C PHE A 122 7.10 20.17 -11.21
N TRP A 123 8.22 19.42 -11.29
CA TRP A 123 8.59 18.48 -10.25
C TRP A 123 9.08 19.15 -8.99
N ILE A 124 9.87 20.22 -9.15
CA ILE A 124 10.35 21.01 -8.01
C ILE A 124 9.15 21.57 -7.24
N ASP A 125 8.23 22.25 -7.92
CA ASP A 125 7.03 22.83 -7.30
C ASP A 125 6.16 21.76 -6.63
N LYS A 126 5.97 20.62 -7.29
CA LYS A 126 5.14 19.54 -6.78
C LYS A 126 5.73 18.94 -5.50
N ILE A 127 7.04 18.66 -5.49
CA ILE A 127 7.68 18.06 -4.32
C ILE A 127 7.77 19.08 -3.18
N THR A 128 8.07 20.35 -3.47
CA THR A 128 8.08 21.42 -2.46
C THR A 128 6.72 21.53 -1.76
N ARG A 129 5.62 21.60 -2.53
CA ARG A 129 4.26 21.61 -1.94
C ARG A 129 3.95 20.34 -1.14
N THR A 130 4.46 19.19 -1.56
CA THR A 130 4.27 17.95 -0.81
C THR A 130 4.98 18.05 0.55
N LYS A 131 6.21 18.51 0.59
CA LYS A 131 6.99 18.71 1.82
C LYS A 131 6.30 19.70 2.77
N GLU A 132 5.88 20.86 2.25
CA GLU A 132 5.16 21.88 3.04
C GLU A 132 3.86 21.31 3.67
N ARG A 133 3.11 20.55 2.88
CA ARG A 133 1.89 19.87 3.36
C ARG A 133 2.21 18.81 4.41
N ASP A 134 3.26 18.03 4.22
CA ASP A 134 3.70 17.01 5.16
C ASP A 134 4.16 17.63 6.49
N ASP A 135 4.91 18.74 6.45
CA ASP A 135 5.33 19.48 7.63
C ASP A 135 4.12 20.08 8.38
N ALA A 136 3.16 20.64 7.65
CA ALA A 136 1.94 21.17 8.23
C ALA A 136 1.11 20.07 8.92
N ALA A 137 0.97 18.91 8.26
CA ALA A 137 0.27 17.75 8.82
C ALA A 137 0.97 17.22 10.07
N ASN A 138 2.31 17.12 10.07
CA ASN A 138 3.08 16.69 11.24
C ASN A 138 2.86 17.63 12.43
N LYS A 139 2.93 18.96 12.22
CA LYS A 139 2.69 19.96 13.27
C LYS A 139 1.28 19.88 13.85
N GLN A 140 0.27 19.70 12.98
CA GLN A 140 -1.12 19.56 13.43
C GLN A 140 -1.34 18.27 14.21
N LEU A 141 -0.76 17.15 13.78
CA LEU A 141 -0.86 15.88 14.50
C LEU A 141 -0.19 15.96 15.87
N LEU A 142 1.00 16.55 15.96
CA LEU A 142 1.70 16.76 17.21
C LEU A 142 0.88 17.64 18.16
N TYR A 143 0.29 18.72 17.66
CA TYR A 143 -0.60 19.60 18.44
C TYR A 143 -1.83 18.85 18.99
N LEU A 144 -2.35 17.88 18.23
CA LEU A 144 -3.46 17.01 18.64
C LEU A 144 -3.02 15.86 19.56
N GLY A 145 -1.78 15.84 20.01
CA GLY A 145 -1.23 14.82 20.90
C GLY A 145 -0.97 13.47 20.22
N TRP A 146 -0.75 13.47 18.90
CA TRP A 146 -0.35 12.28 18.16
C TRP A 146 1.15 12.24 17.99
N THR A 147 1.73 11.07 18.17
CA THR A 147 3.12 10.81 17.75
C THR A 147 3.13 10.44 16.26
N VAL A 148 4.01 11.08 15.50
CA VAL A 148 4.10 10.88 14.05
C VAL A 148 5.36 10.08 13.72
N ILE A 149 5.19 8.98 12.99
CA ILE A 149 6.29 8.18 12.44
C ILE A 149 6.20 8.21 10.91
N ARG A 150 7.32 8.46 10.24
CA ARG A 150 7.41 8.41 8.78
C ARG A 150 8.48 7.43 8.38
N PHE A 151 8.09 6.43 7.59
CA PHE A 151 9.02 5.43 7.04
C PHE A 151 9.18 5.64 5.55
N TRP A 152 10.40 5.58 5.09
CA TRP A 152 10.68 5.54 3.66
C TRP A 152 10.34 4.17 3.08
N GLY A 153 9.81 4.16 1.87
CA GLY A 153 9.40 2.93 1.20
C GLY A 153 10.51 1.92 1.05
N LYS A 154 11.73 2.37 0.75
CA LYS A 154 12.92 1.51 0.65
C LYS A 154 13.30 0.87 1.98
N ASP A 155 13.14 1.60 3.09
CA ASP A 155 13.46 1.08 4.41
C ASP A 155 12.47 -0.03 4.80
N ILE A 156 11.17 0.18 4.54
CA ILE A 156 10.13 -0.86 4.72
C ILE A 156 10.41 -2.08 3.84
N LEU A 157 10.82 -1.89 2.58
CA LEU A 157 11.11 -2.99 1.68
C LEU A 157 12.35 -3.76 2.09
N LYS A 158 13.37 -3.08 2.56
CA LYS A 158 14.64 -3.64 2.99
C LYS A 158 14.49 -4.43 4.29
N ASP A 159 13.92 -3.81 5.30
CA ASP A 159 13.80 -4.39 6.65
C ASP A 159 12.55 -3.87 7.38
N VAL A 160 11.45 -4.56 7.18
CA VAL A 160 10.18 -4.22 7.83
C VAL A 160 10.21 -4.50 9.34
N GLU A 161 11.03 -5.45 9.79
CA GLU A 161 11.11 -5.78 11.22
C GLU A 161 11.76 -4.64 12.01
N THR A 162 12.77 -3.99 11.45
CA THR A 162 13.34 -2.76 12.05
C THR A 162 12.30 -1.65 12.12
N CYS A 163 11.45 -1.48 11.08
CA CYS A 163 10.35 -0.51 11.14
C CYS A 163 9.35 -0.84 12.27
N VAL A 164 9.03 -2.12 12.46
CA VAL A 164 8.15 -2.56 13.56
C VAL A 164 8.80 -2.29 14.93
N LYS A 165 10.08 -2.55 15.09
CA LYS A 165 10.81 -2.24 16.34
C LYS A 165 10.75 -0.74 16.69
N VAL A 166 10.93 0.15 15.71
CA VAL A 166 10.78 1.59 15.94
C VAL A 166 9.36 1.94 16.45
N VAL A 167 8.34 1.28 15.93
CA VAL A 167 6.96 1.47 16.42
C VAL A 167 6.83 0.94 17.86
N GLU A 168 7.40 -0.22 18.17
CA GLU A 168 7.38 -0.81 19.52
C GLU A 168 8.12 0.07 20.53
N GLU A 169 9.29 0.58 20.19
CA GLU A 169 10.06 1.54 20.99
C GLU A 169 9.28 2.83 21.23
N THR A 170 8.67 3.38 20.18
CA THR A 170 7.82 4.59 20.29
C THR A 170 6.62 4.37 21.21
N ILE A 171 6.00 3.18 21.17
CA ILE A 171 4.90 2.82 22.09
C ILE A 171 5.41 2.81 23.53
N PHE A 172 6.53 2.17 23.77
CA PHE A 172 7.14 2.09 25.09
C PHE A 172 7.48 3.50 25.63
N ASP A 173 8.13 4.34 24.84
CA ASP A 173 8.49 5.70 25.20
C ASP A 173 7.25 6.55 25.55
N ASN A 174 6.19 6.43 24.73
CA ASN A 174 4.94 7.12 24.97
C ASN A 174 4.22 6.65 26.25
N ASP A 175 4.26 5.36 26.54
CA ASP A 175 3.66 4.81 27.75
C ASP A 175 4.45 5.23 29.00
N MET A 176 5.78 5.31 28.93
CA MET A 176 6.65 5.79 30.00
C MET A 176 6.49 7.31 30.26
N ALA A 177 6.24 8.09 29.18
CA ALA A 177 6.03 9.53 29.28
C ALA A 177 4.64 9.91 29.80
N ARG A 178 3.69 8.99 29.82
CA ARG A 178 2.41 9.17 30.49
C ARG A 178 2.66 8.90 31.97
N GLU A 179 2.83 9.98 32.73
CA GLU A 179 2.77 9.87 34.18
C GLU A 179 1.47 9.13 34.56
N PRO A 180 1.52 8.19 35.53
CA PRO A 180 0.28 7.66 36.05
C PRO A 180 -0.54 8.85 36.54
N GLU A 181 -1.76 9.02 35.99
CA GLU A 181 -2.76 9.87 36.66
C GLU A 181 -2.85 9.27 38.06
N LEU A 182 -2.29 10.01 39.04
CA LEU A 182 -2.51 9.70 40.43
C LEU A 182 -4.02 9.78 40.60
N ASP A 183 -4.65 8.62 40.73
CA ASP A 183 -5.98 8.57 41.28
C ASP A 183 -5.89 9.30 42.65
N ASP A 184 -6.28 10.55 42.67
CA ASP A 184 -6.61 11.28 43.91
C ASP A 184 -7.79 10.52 44.51
N GLU A 185 -7.57 9.34 45.08
CA GLU A 185 -8.43 8.76 46.06
C GLU A 185 -8.44 9.77 47.20
N ILE A 186 -9.48 10.59 47.18
CA ILE A 186 -9.91 11.47 48.24
C ILE A 186 -9.92 10.59 49.50
N LEU A 187 -8.91 10.76 50.33
CA LEU A 187 -8.99 10.35 51.72
C LEU A 187 -10.07 11.22 52.34
N GLU A 188 -11.33 10.76 52.29
CA GLU A 188 -12.37 11.24 53.18
C GLU A 188 -11.85 10.90 54.59
N GLU A 189 -11.28 11.91 55.25
CA GLU A 189 -11.06 11.88 56.68
C GLU A 189 -12.44 11.73 57.34
N ASP A 190 -12.75 10.51 57.73
CA ASP A 190 -13.83 10.25 58.66
C ASP A 190 -13.54 11.06 59.94
N GLY A 191 -14.14 12.23 60.00
CA GLY A 191 -14.22 13.01 61.22
C GLY A 191 -14.99 12.22 62.28
N ILE A 192 -14.27 11.72 63.26
CA ILE A 192 -14.80 11.12 64.47
C ILE A 192 -15.01 12.27 65.45
N ASP A 193 -16.26 12.57 65.72
CA ASP A 193 -16.74 13.25 66.97
C ASP A 193 -17.15 12.19 68.00
#